data_a4d4a48f1361f33aa327dddf7c3e7164
#
_entry.id   a4d4a48f1361f33aa327dddf7c3e7164
#
_cell.length_a   1.000
_cell.length_b   1.000
_cell.length_c   1.000
_cell.angle_alpha   90.00
_cell.angle_beta   90.00
_cell.angle_gamma   90.00
#
_symmetry.space_group_name_H-M   'P 1'
#
loop_
_entity.id
_entity.type
_entity.pdbx_description
1 polymer ?
#
loop_
_entity_poly.entity_id
_entity_poly.type
_entity_poly.pdbx_seq_one_letter_code
_entity_poly.pdbx_strand_id
1 'polypeptide(L)'
;MNKWVRFTTTHKVENLYLEFYGTEKANTSRPSYLLARFLCTNSTSKLLSLRFCKFATKPTICWTSLTVLRISCASLTHDMIQNILLGSPALTELRLYNFVLQGENDFAFQGQNVVINSTSLKKLELDGEEDRAKNYGYATVEISAPNLLFLSISGFMYKRKFQLTNELSLVETKLGFECKSNDYGRNSSYLIYRNDLRELLLKLLHIPKLTISTWCL
;
A
#
# COMPACT_ATOMS: atom_id res chain seq x y z
N MET A 1 10.47 -2.66 24.97
CA MET A 1 9.73 -3.17 23.79
C MET A 1 10.57 -4.12 22.93
N ASN A 2 11.80 -3.80 22.54
CA ASN A 2 12.63 -4.66 21.67
C ASN A 2 12.90 -6.10 22.19
N LYS A 3 12.88 -6.34 23.51
CA LYS A 3 13.14 -7.68 24.08
C LYS A 3 12.03 -8.68 23.72
N TRP A 4 10.76 -8.29 23.78
CA TRP A 4 9.63 -9.16 23.44
C TRP A 4 9.55 -9.47 21.95
N VAL A 5 9.83 -8.46 21.12
CA VAL A 5 9.86 -8.65 19.68
C VAL A 5 11.02 -9.54 19.26
N ARG A 6 12.21 -9.42 19.91
CA ARG A 6 13.33 -10.35 19.72
C ARG A 6 12.96 -11.77 20.12
N PHE A 7 12.27 -11.93 21.24
CA PHE A 7 11.80 -13.24 21.70
C PHE A 7 10.96 -13.94 20.62
N THR A 8 10.03 -13.24 19.96
CA THR A 8 9.19 -13.83 18.89
C THR A 8 10.02 -14.28 17.69
N THR A 9 11.03 -13.52 17.30
CA THR A 9 11.91 -13.89 16.16
C THR A 9 12.81 -15.07 16.47
N THR A 10 13.29 -15.22 17.72
CA THR A 10 14.11 -16.36 18.15
C THR A 10 13.31 -17.64 18.29
N HIS A 11 12.00 -17.55 18.55
CA HIS A 11 11.12 -18.72 18.74
C HIS A 11 10.40 -19.15 17.46
N LYS A 12 10.84 -18.71 16.29
CA LYS A 12 10.32 -19.10 14.97
C LYS A 12 8.79 -18.92 14.85
N VAL A 13 8.29 -17.81 15.38
CA VAL A 13 6.87 -17.49 15.27
C VAL A 13 6.48 -17.29 13.81
N GLU A 14 5.54 -18.09 13.32
CA GLU A 14 5.09 -18.02 11.92
C GLU A 14 4.14 -16.85 11.66
N ASN A 15 3.27 -16.51 12.62
CA ASN A 15 2.29 -15.43 12.48
C ASN A 15 2.57 -14.35 13.52
N LEU A 16 3.05 -13.20 13.06
CA LEU A 16 3.45 -12.09 13.93
C LEU A 16 2.58 -10.86 13.68
N TYR A 17 1.89 -10.43 14.72
CA TYR A 17 1.07 -9.21 14.72
C TYR A 17 1.68 -8.20 15.67
N LEU A 18 2.09 -7.05 15.16
CA LEU A 18 2.70 -5.97 15.92
C LEU A 18 1.91 -4.69 15.73
N GLU A 19 1.34 -4.20 16.82
CA GLU A 19 0.64 -2.94 16.87
C GLU A 19 1.37 -1.98 17.83
N PHE A 20 1.85 -0.88 17.29
CA PHE A 20 2.64 0.08 18.04
C PHE A 20 1.79 1.31 18.36
N TYR A 21 1.22 1.34 19.55
CA TYR A 21 0.49 2.53 20.01
C TYR A 21 1.48 3.64 20.35
N GLY A 22 1.29 4.82 19.75
CA GLY A 22 1.99 6.02 20.18
C GLY A 22 1.49 6.47 21.55
N THR A 23 2.38 7.02 22.38
CA THR A 23 1.97 7.72 23.59
C THR A 23 1.11 8.92 23.20
N GLU A 24 -0.07 9.05 23.77
CA GLU A 24 -1.20 9.94 23.44
C GLU A 24 -0.94 11.44 23.50
N LYS A 25 0.21 11.96 23.16
CA LYS A 25 0.48 13.40 23.23
C LYS A 25 0.46 14.17 21.92
N ALA A 26 0.04 13.55 20.82
CA ALA A 26 -0.13 14.31 19.59
C ALA A 26 -1.38 13.84 18.85
N ASN A 27 -2.27 14.76 18.56
CA ASN A 27 -3.35 14.70 17.56
C ASN A 27 -2.82 14.41 16.13
N THR A 28 -1.77 13.63 16.01
CA THR A 28 -1.16 13.25 14.74
C THR A 28 -1.17 11.72 14.66
N SER A 29 -1.97 11.20 13.75
CA SER A 29 -2.01 9.80 13.30
C SER A 29 -0.68 9.30 12.70
N ARG A 30 0.47 9.86 13.13
CA ARG A 30 1.78 9.53 12.57
C ARG A 30 2.38 8.33 13.31
N PRO A 31 2.86 7.32 12.58
CA PRO A 31 3.53 6.18 13.17
C PRO A 31 4.73 6.62 14.01
N SER A 32 4.84 6.10 15.22
CA SER A 32 5.86 6.54 16.19
C SER A 32 6.99 5.54 16.38
N TYR A 33 6.81 4.27 15.99
CA TYR A 33 7.80 3.21 16.21
C TYR A 33 8.64 2.93 14.98
N LEU A 34 9.95 3.15 15.08
CA LEU A 34 10.90 2.76 14.04
C LEU A 34 11.11 1.24 14.07
N LEU A 35 10.81 0.57 12.97
CA LEU A 35 10.92 -0.88 12.85
C LEU A 35 12.38 -1.33 13.03
N ALA A 36 12.60 -2.23 13.97
CA ALA A 36 13.93 -2.71 14.29
C ALA A 36 14.50 -3.58 13.16
N ARG A 37 15.80 -3.44 12.86
CA ARG A 37 16.47 -4.15 11.76
C ARG A 37 16.26 -5.67 11.80
N PHE A 38 16.29 -6.29 12.98
CA PHE A 38 16.10 -7.74 13.11
C PHE A 38 14.70 -8.22 12.70
N LEU A 39 13.68 -7.34 12.74
CA LEU A 39 12.37 -7.65 12.17
C LEU A 39 12.40 -7.62 10.65
N CYS A 40 13.16 -6.70 10.07
CA CYS A 40 13.32 -6.60 8.62
C CYS A 40 14.07 -7.81 8.01
N THR A 41 14.82 -8.55 8.83
CA THR A 41 15.58 -9.74 8.39
C THR A 41 15.03 -11.06 8.95
N ASN A 42 13.78 -11.06 9.41
CA ASN A 42 13.13 -12.27 9.93
C ASN A 42 12.68 -13.19 8.78
N SER A 43 13.36 -14.32 8.63
CA SER A 43 13.09 -15.30 7.56
C SER A 43 12.12 -16.42 7.97
N THR A 44 11.58 -16.42 9.19
CA THR A 44 10.74 -17.52 9.69
C THR A 44 9.25 -17.24 9.65
N SER A 45 8.85 -15.96 9.71
CA SER A 45 7.44 -15.60 9.70
C SER A 45 6.83 -15.80 8.32
N LYS A 46 5.64 -16.40 8.30
CA LYS A 46 4.80 -16.58 7.11
C LYS A 46 3.79 -15.43 6.98
N LEU A 47 3.31 -14.91 8.11
CA LEU A 47 2.44 -13.75 8.18
C LEU A 47 3.06 -12.68 9.07
N LEU A 48 3.14 -11.46 8.56
CA LEU A 48 3.57 -10.28 9.31
C LEU A 48 2.53 -9.17 9.16
N SER A 49 2.00 -8.72 10.31
CA SER A 49 1.07 -7.60 10.38
C SER A 49 1.69 -6.49 11.23
N LEU A 50 1.87 -5.32 10.62
CA LEU A 50 2.52 -4.16 11.20
C LEU A 50 1.54 -2.98 11.22
N ARG A 51 1.34 -2.37 12.38
CA ARG A 51 0.49 -1.19 12.51
C ARG A 51 1.20 -0.09 13.29
N PHE A 52 1.07 1.17 12.83
CA PHE A 52 1.71 2.35 13.42
C PHE A 52 3.24 2.26 13.49
N CYS A 53 3.88 1.79 12.44
CA CYS A 53 5.33 1.70 12.35
C CYS A 53 5.92 2.60 11.27
N LYS A 54 7.21 2.91 11.43
CA LYS A 54 8.05 3.56 10.42
C LYS A 54 9.15 2.61 10.00
N PHE A 55 9.50 2.65 8.74
CA PHE A 55 10.69 1.99 8.22
C PHE A 55 11.88 2.96 8.28
N ALA A 56 13.09 2.43 8.36
CA ALA A 56 14.29 3.21 8.10
C ALA A 56 14.28 3.71 6.65
N THR A 57 15.02 4.76 6.34
CA THR A 57 15.04 5.37 4.99
C THR A 57 15.42 4.37 3.89
N LYS A 58 16.31 3.44 4.17
CA LYS A 58 16.71 2.35 3.24
C LYS A 58 16.73 1.02 4.00
N PRO A 59 15.57 0.41 4.26
CA PRO A 59 15.52 -0.83 5.02
C PRO A 59 16.06 -1.98 4.16
N THR A 60 16.96 -2.77 4.74
CA THR A 60 17.30 -4.07 4.16
C THR A 60 16.22 -5.07 4.58
N ILE A 61 15.40 -5.50 3.64
CA ILE A 61 14.34 -6.48 3.88
C ILE A 61 14.83 -7.86 3.43
N CYS A 62 14.58 -8.87 4.29
CA CYS A 62 14.88 -10.27 3.99
C CYS A 62 13.80 -11.14 4.66
N TRP A 63 12.62 -11.20 4.09
CA TRP A 63 11.45 -11.95 4.55
C TRP A 63 11.19 -13.14 3.63
N THR A 64 12.13 -14.04 3.53
CA THR A 64 12.16 -15.12 2.52
C THR A 64 11.01 -16.11 2.62
N SER A 65 10.43 -16.31 3.81
CA SER A 65 9.30 -17.22 4.04
C SER A 65 7.95 -16.50 4.11
N LEU A 66 7.94 -15.16 3.99
CA LEU A 66 6.74 -14.36 4.17
C LEU A 66 5.78 -14.54 2.99
N THR A 67 4.58 -15.00 3.27
CA THR A 67 3.52 -15.18 2.28
C THR A 67 2.44 -14.10 2.38
N VAL A 68 2.23 -13.53 3.58
CA VAL A 68 1.22 -12.51 3.84
C VAL A 68 1.85 -11.33 4.58
N LEU A 69 1.77 -10.14 3.98
CA LEU A 69 2.19 -8.88 4.60
C LEU A 69 1.01 -7.92 4.70
N ARG A 70 0.78 -7.41 5.91
CA ARG A 70 -0.20 -6.36 6.19
C ARG A 70 0.51 -5.19 6.84
N ILE A 71 0.38 -4.02 6.26
CA ILE A 71 0.90 -2.77 6.82
C ILE A 71 -0.25 -1.79 6.95
N SER A 72 -0.41 -1.22 8.13
CA SER A 72 -1.49 -0.27 8.41
C SER A 72 -0.96 0.97 9.10
N CYS A 73 -1.57 2.13 8.79
CA CYS A 73 -1.23 3.42 9.39
C CYS A 73 0.27 3.71 9.30
N ALA A 74 0.82 3.62 8.08
CA ALA A 74 2.25 3.81 7.82
C ALA A 74 2.48 4.79 6.66
N SER A 75 3.62 5.47 6.69
CA SER A 75 4.12 6.23 5.56
C SER A 75 5.11 5.39 4.78
N LEU A 76 4.88 5.24 3.48
CA LEU A 76 5.68 4.40 2.60
C LEU A 76 6.23 5.22 1.44
N THR A 77 7.47 4.97 1.06
CA THR A 77 8.07 5.50 -0.18
C THR A 77 8.05 4.45 -1.26
N HIS A 78 8.29 4.88 -2.52
CA HIS A 78 8.49 3.95 -3.63
C HIS A 78 9.58 2.91 -3.31
N ASP A 79 10.76 3.36 -2.87
CA ASP A 79 11.89 2.49 -2.55
C ASP A 79 11.58 1.49 -1.43
N MET A 80 10.80 1.89 -0.43
CA MET A 80 10.37 0.96 0.63
C MET A 80 9.50 -0.15 0.06
N ILE A 81 8.54 0.17 -0.81
CA ILE A 81 7.67 -0.82 -1.46
C ILE A 81 8.52 -1.77 -2.32
N GLN A 82 9.45 -1.23 -3.11
CA GLN A 82 10.37 -2.05 -3.91
C GLN A 82 11.22 -2.98 -3.05
N ASN A 83 11.82 -2.47 -1.97
CA ASN A 83 12.65 -3.26 -1.06
C ASN A 83 11.83 -4.37 -0.36
N ILE A 84 10.56 -4.09 -0.03
CA ILE A 84 9.64 -5.10 0.52
C ILE A 84 9.40 -6.21 -0.49
N LEU A 85 9.05 -5.88 -1.73
CA LEU A 85 8.75 -6.86 -2.76
C LEU A 85 9.99 -7.70 -3.12
N LEU A 86 11.15 -7.06 -3.29
CA LEU A 86 12.41 -7.75 -3.59
C LEU A 86 12.88 -8.65 -2.43
N GLY A 87 12.69 -8.20 -1.19
CA GLY A 87 13.07 -8.95 0.01
C GLY A 87 12.10 -10.05 0.42
N SER A 88 10.96 -10.17 -0.27
CA SER A 88 9.88 -11.12 0.06
C SER A 88 9.45 -11.95 -1.16
N PRO A 89 10.31 -12.81 -1.71
CA PRO A 89 10.06 -13.53 -2.95
C PRO A 89 8.87 -14.51 -2.88
N ALA A 90 8.49 -14.95 -1.68
CA ALA A 90 7.35 -15.84 -1.45
C ALA A 90 6.03 -15.10 -1.19
N LEU A 91 6.01 -13.76 -1.27
CA LEU A 91 4.87 -12.93 -0.90
C LEU A 91 3.73 -13.09 -1.90
N THR A 92 2.62 -13.69 -1.45
CA THR A 92 1.42 -13.90 -2.26
C THR A 92 0.30 -12.91 -1.95
N GLU A 93 0.31 -12.31 -0.74
CA GLU A 93 -0.71 -11.35 -0.31
C GLU A 93 -0.05 -10.10 0.29
N LEU A 94 -0.32 -8.94 -0.32
CA LEU A 94 0.08 -7.63 0.20
C LEU A 94 -1.16 -6.79 0.48
N ARG A 95 -1.28 -6.29 1.72
CA ARG A 95 -2.34 -5.37 2.13
C ARG A 95 -1.75 -4.13 2.75
N LEU A 96 -2.07 -2.99 2.18
CA LEU A 96 -1.69 -1.67 2.67
C LEU A 96 -2.96 -0.91 3.05
N TYR A 97 -3.16 -0.65 4.35
CA TYR A 97 -4.35 0.02 4.88
C TYR A 97 -3.99 1.34 5.54
N ASN A 98 -4.80 2.36 5.32
CA ASN A 98 -4.60 3.68 5.93
C ASN A 98 -3.16 4.16 5.74
N PHE A 99 -2.60 3.97 4.56
CA PHE A 99 -1.23 4.33 4.26
C PHE A 99 -1.13 5.63 3.48
N VAL A 100 -0.02 6.33 3.68
CA VAL A 100 0.35 7.52 2.92
C VAL A 100 1.58 7.21 2.09
N LEU A 101 1.56 7.55 0.80
CA LEU A 101 2.75 7.52 -0.03
C LEU A 101 3.52 8.82 0.16
N GLN A 102 4.77 8.72 0.58
CA GLN A 102 5.67 9.87 0.74
C GLN A 102 6.68 9.92 -0.41
N GLY A 103 6.99 11.14 -0.87
CA GLY A 103 8.16 11.38 -1.70
C GLY A 103 9.43 11.40 -0.86
N GLU A 104 10.58 11.31 -1.52
CA GLU A 104 11.88 11.35 -0.85
C GLU A 104 12.17 12.71 -0.18
N ASN A 105 11.54 13.78 -0.65
CA ASN A 105 11.63 15.11 -0.07
C ASN A 105 10.25 15.61 0.31
N ASP A 106 10.09 16.15 1.51
CA ASP A 106 8.82 16.69 2.05
C ASP A 106 8.15 17.78 1.16
N PHE A 107 8.86 18.30 0.15
CA PHE A 107 8.42 19.37 -0.73
C PHE A 107 8.19 18.96 -2.19
N ALA A 108 8.52 17.74 -2.61
CA ALA A 108 8.55 17.37 -4.02
C ALA A 108 7.63 16.18 -4.35
N PHE A 109 6.33 16.36 -4.18
CA PHE A 109 5.32 15.36 -4.60
C PHE A 109 4.86 15.50 -6.06
N GLN A 110 5.59 16.22 -6.89
CA GLN A 110 5.25 16.28 -8.31
C GLN A 110 5.77 15.01 -9.00
N GLY A 111 4.84 14.10 -9.30
CA GLY A 111 5.08 13.06 -10.30
C GLY A 111 5.85 11.82 -9.85
N GLN A 112 5.94 11.48 -8.57
CA GLN A 112 6.56 10.21 -8.18
C GLN A 112 5.66 9.03 -8.50
N ASN A 113 6.12 8.19 -9.41
CA ASN A 113 5.47 6.93 -9.74
C ASN A 113 5.82 5.89 -8.68
N VAL A 114 4.80 5.17 -8.21
CA VAL A 114 4.98 3.99 -7.38
C VAL A 114 4.76 2.78 -8.27
N VAL A 115 5.75 1.90 -8.33
CA VAL A 115 5.64 0.66 -9.10
C VAL A 115 5.48 -0.50 -8.13
N ILE A 116 4.46 -1.33 -8.34
CA ILE A 116 4.26 -2.60 -7.63
C ILE A 116 4.55 -3.70 -8.64
N ASN A 117 5.78 -4.19 -8.63
CA ASN A 117 6.23 -5.22 -9.57
C ASN A 117 6.50 -6.53 -8.80
N SER A 118 5.71 -7.57 -9.09
CA SER A 118 5.85 -8.87 -8.44
C SER A 118 5.24 -10.00 -9.25
N THR A 119 6.00 -11.07 -9.43
CA THR A 119 5.50 -12.30 -10.05
C THR A 119 4.89 -13.28 -9.06
N SER A 120 5.08 -13.06 -7.76
CA SER A 120 4.54 -13.93 -6.69
C SER A 120 3.18 -13.50 -6.17
N LEU A 121 2.82 -12.20 -6.29
CA LEU A 121 1.58 -11.66 -5.75
C LEU A 121 0.35 -12.25 -6.46
N LYS A 122 -0.59 -12.74 -5.63
CA LYS A 122 -1.92 -13.20 -6.02
C LYS A 122 -3.02 -12.29 -5.51
N LYS A 123 -2.76 -11.56 -4.42
CA LYS A 123 -3.73 -10.66 -3.80
C LYS A 123 -3.08 -9.34 -3.40
N LEU A 124 -3.68 -8.24 -3.86
CA LEU A 124 -3.25 -6.87 -3.55
C LEU A 124 -4.44 -6.05 -3.05
N GLU A 125 -4.32 -5.48 -1.86
CA GLU A 125 -5.30 -4.54 -1.31
C GLU A 125 -4.61 -3.23 -0.95
N LEU A 126 -5.10 -2.14 -1.52
CA LEU A 126 -4.63 -0.78 -1.31
C LEU A 126 -5.79 0.07 -0.78
N ASP A 127 -5.68 0.55 0.45
CA ASP A 127 -6.65 1.43 1.08
C ASP A 127 -5.94 2.69 1.57
N GLY A 128 -6.07 3.77 0.82
CA GLY A 128 -5.36 5.02 1.08
C GLY A 128 -6.02 5.86 2.16
N GLU A 129 -5.23 6.35 3.11
CA GLU A 129 -5.69 7.34 4.08
C GLU A 129 -5.95 8.69 3.42
N GLU A 130 -6.89 9.44 4.00
CA GLU A 130 -7.07 10.84 3.66
C GLU A 130 -5.79 11.62 3.97
N ASP A 131 -5.15 12.09 2.93
CA ASP A 131 -3.99 12.94 3.09
C ASP A 131 -4.40 14.37 3.45
N ARG A 132 -4.23 14.73 4.72
CA ARG A 132 -4.54 16.07 5.24
C ARG A 132 -3.55 17.12 4.78
N ALA A 133 -2.40 16.74 4.27
CA ALA A 133 -1.42 17.64 3.72
C ALA A 133 -1.86 18.12 2.33
N LYS A 134 -2.15 19.38 2.22
CA LYS A 134 -2.88 20.04 1.12
C LYS A 134 -2.20 20.05 -0.26
N ASN A 135 -0.98 19.53 -0.42
CA ASN A 135 -0.15 19.77 -1.59
C ASN A 135 0.51 18.52 -2.21
N TYR A 136 -0.02 17.33 -2.04
CA TYR A 136 0.55 16.18 -2.73
C TYR A 136 0.14 16.17 -4.21
N GLY A 137 1.15 16.17 -5.07
CA GLY A 137 0.98 16.12 -6.51
C GLY A 137 0.32 14.82 -6.99
N TYR A 138 -0.08 14.82 -8.23
CA TYR A 138 -0.65 13.67 -8.90
C TYR A 138 0.41 12.56 -9.05
N ALA A 139 0.20 11.42 -8.41
CA ALA A 139 1.11 10.29 -8.46
C ALA A 139 0.51 9.13 -9.26
N THR A 140 1.33 8.43 -10.03
CA THR A 140 0.94 7.20 -10.72
C THR A 140 1.30 5.98 -9.88
N VAL A 141 0.36 5.05 -9.74
CA VAL A 141 0.58 3.73 -9.16
C VAL A 141 0.52 2.70 -10.29
N GLU A 142 1.68 2.19 -10.67
CA GLU A 142 1.81 1.16 -11.69
C GLU A 142 1.81 -0.22 -11.04
N ILE A 143 0.95 -1.12 -11.52
CA ILE A 143 0.83 -2.49 -11.00
C ILE A 143 1.21 -3.46 -12.11
N SER A 144 2.34 -4.14 -11.93
CA SER A 144 2.88 -5.17 -12.81
C SER A 144 2.96 -6.49 -12.04
N ALA A 145 1.85 -7.22 -11.98
CA ALA A 145 1.74 -8.47 -11.24
C ALA A 145 0.93 -9.50 -12.05
N PRO A 146 1.57 -10.22 -12.99
CA PRO A 146 0.87 -11.08 -13.95
C PRO A 146 0.05 -12.20 -13.30
N ASN A 147 0.43 -12.66 -12.11
CA ASN A 147 -0.27 -13.71 -11.36
C ASN A 147 -1.31 -13.18 -10.36
N LEU A 148 -1.64 -11.88 -10.43
CA LEU A 148 -2.60 -11.27 -9.53
C LEU A 148 -4.01 -11.72 -9.85
N LEU A 149 -4.69 -12.35 -8.86
CA LEU A 149 -6.06 -12.86 -8.97
C LEU A 149 -7.09 -11.90 -8.36
N PHE A 150 -6.69 -11.16 -7.33
CA PHE A 150 -7.55 -10.25 -6.61
C PHE A 150 -6.89 -8.88 -6.44
N LEU A 151 -7.61 -7.82 -6.84
CA LEU A 151 -7.20 -6.44 -6.65
C LEU A 151 -8.30 -5.66 -5.91
N SER A 152 -7.96 -4.97 -4.84
CA SER A 152 -8.84 -4.01 -4.19
C SER A 152 -8.15 -2.66 -4.07
N ILE A 153 -8.80 -1.60 -4.53
CA ILE A 153 -8.34 -0.22 -4.40
C ILE A 153 -9.46 0.57 -3.76
N SER A 154 -9.20 1.14 -2.57
CA SER A 154 -10.20 1.86 -1.78
C SER A 154 -9.65 3.10 -1.09
N GLY A 155 -10.53 3.85 -0.43
CA GLY A 155 -10.20 5.04 0.33
C GLY A 155 -9.91 6.26 -0.54
N PHE A 156 -9.11 7.19 -0.01
CA PHE A 156 -8.81 8.48 -0.67
C PHE A 156 -7.72 8.36 -1.74
N MET A 157 -7.90 7.42 -2.66
CA MET A 157 -6.95 7.15 -3.74
C MET A 157 -7.23 7.95 -5.03
N TYR A 158 -8.20 8.85 -5.02
CA TYR A 158 -8.67 9.60 -6.20
C TYR A 158 -7.63 10.55 -6.83
N LYS A 159 -6.61 10.98 -6.08
CA LYS A 159 -5.50 11.79 -6.61
C LYS A 159 -4.40 10.96 -7.27
N ARG A 160 -4.65 9.69 -7.55
CA ARG A 160 -3.66 8.77 -8.08
C ARG A 160 -4.16 8.12 -9.37
N LYS A 161 -3.31 8.11 -10.39
CA LYS A 161 -3.56 7.36 -11.60
C LYS A 161 -3.12 5.91 -11.37
N PHE A 162 -4.03 4.95 -11.56
CA PHE A 162 -3.70 3.53 -11.54
C PHE A 162 -3.44 3.03 -12.95
N GLN A 163 -2.26 2.45 -13.18
CA GLN A 163 -1.90 1.84 -14.45
C GLN A 163 -1.66 0.34 -14.22
N LEU A 164 -2.49 -0.47 -14.86
CA LEU A 164 -2.31 -1.91 -14.89
C LEU A 164 -1.47 -2.24 -16.11
N THR A 165 -0.26 -2.76 -15.89
CA THR A 165 0.67 -3.17 -16.93
C THR A 165 0.73 -4.69 -16.99
N ASN A 166 0.88 -5.23 -18.21
CA ASN A 166 0.81 -6.65 -18.52
C ASN A 166 -0.61 -7.24 -18.44
N GLU A 167 -0.78 -8.40 -19.06
CA GLU A 167 -2.00 -9.19 -18.93
C GLU A 167 -2.09 -9.73 -17.50
N LEU A 168 -3.09 -9.27 -16.77
CA LEU A 168 -3.34 -9.69 -15.41
C LEU A 168 -4.27 -10.90 -15.41
N SER A 169 -4.01 -11.86 -14.54
CA SER A 169 -4.89 -13.02 -14.30
C SER A 169 -6.06 -12.70 -13.35
N LEU A 170 -6.52 -11.45 -13.32
CA LEU A 170 -7.52 -10.97 -12.36
C LEU A 170 -8.85 -11.72 -12.53
N VAL A 171 -9.35 -12.22 -11.41
CA VAL A 171 -10.66 -12.88 -11.28
C VAL A 171 -11.66 -11.97 -10.58
N GLU A 172 -11.20 -11.18 -9.62
CA GLU A 172 -12.04 -10.25 -8.86
C GLU A 172 -11.32 -8.91 -8.65
N THR A 173 -12.03 -7.82 -8.89
CA THR A 173 -11.57 -6.47 -8.58
C THR A 173 -12.62 -5.70 -7.81
N LYS A 174 -12.18 -4.94 -6.79
CA LYS A 174 -13.01 -4.02 -6.01
C LYS A 174 -12.45 -2.61 -6.11
N LEU A 175 -13.30 -1.66 -6.51
CA LEU A 175 -12.98 -0.24 -6.58
C LEU A 175 -13.90 0.52 -5.63
N GLY A 176 -13.33 1.09 -4.56
CA GLY A 176 -14.06 1.77 -3.50
C GLY A 176 -13.48 3.14 -3.18
N PHE A 177 -13.39 4.04 -4.17
CA PHE A 177 -12.81 5.36 -3.97
C PHE A 177 -13.73 6.25 -3.11
N GLU A 178 -13.12 7.05 -2.24
CA GLU A 178 -13.78 8.06 -1.43
C GLU A 178 -13.35 9.45 -1.89
N CYS A 179 -14.31 10.37 -2.10
CA CYS A 179 -14.06 11.77 -2.46
C CYS A 179 -14.69 12.68 -1.41
N LYS A 180 -14.06 13.82 -1.13
CA LYS A 180 -14.66 14.84 -0.27
C LYS A 180 -15.69 15.67 -1.05
N SER A 181 -16.77 16.05 -0.39
CA SER A 181 -17.78 16.95 -0.93
C SER A 181 -17.23 18.29 -1.43
N ASN A 182 -16.13 18.79 -0.81
CA ASN A 182 -15.50 20.04 -1.20
C ASN A 182 -14.63 19.94 -2.46
N ASP A 183 -14.31 18.74 -2.93
CA ASP A 183 -13.53 18.55 -4.16
C ASP A 183 -14.38 18.70 -5.43
N TYR A 184 -15.70 18.66 -5.32
CA TYR A 184 -16.63 18.88 -6.45
C TYR A 184 -16.62 20.31 -7.02
N GLY A 185 -16.14 21.30 -6.28
CA GLY A 185 -16.13 22.71 -6.70
C GLY A 185 -14.97 23.12 -7.61
N ARG A 186 -13.98 22.28 -7.84
CA ARG A 186 -12.83 22.56 -8.71
C ARG A 186 -12.86 21.69 -9.95
N ASN A 187 -13.55 22.16 -10.96
CA ASN A 187 -13.86 21.47 -12.23
C ASN A 187 -12.70 20.73 -12.91
N SER A 188 -11.45 21.15 -12.76
CA SER A 188 -10.31 20.52 -13.44
C SER A 188 -9.88 19.18 -12.83
N SER A 189 -9.88 19.07 -11.52
CA SER A 189 -9.42 17.84 -10.84
C SER A 189 -10.40 16.68 -11.03
N TYR A 190 -11.71 16.98 -11.07
CA TYR A 190 -12.75 15.97 -11.30
C TYR A 190 -12.68 15.35 -12.70
N LEU A 191 -12.39 16.16 -13.72
CA LEU A 191 -12.27 15.68 -15.11
C LEU A 191 -11.07 14.75 -15.29
N ILE A 192 -9.94 15.04 -14.65
CA ILE A 192 -8.74 14.20 -14.69
C ILE A 192 -9.06 12.85 -14.05
N TYR A 193 -9.63 12.85 -12.85
CA TYR A 193 -10.02 11.64 -12.14
C TYR A 193 -10.99 10.76 -12.94
N ARG A 194 -12.00 11.38 -13.55
CA ARG A 194 -12.98 10.68 -14.40
C ARG A 194 -12.31 9.96 -15.57
N ASN A 195 -11.35 10.60 -16.23
CA ASN A 195 -10.62 9.98 -17.34
C ASN A 195 -9.75 8.80 -16.88
N ASP A 196 -9.05 8.96 -15.76
CA ASP A 196 -8.21 7.90 -15.22
C ASP A 196 -9.03 6.70 -14.75
N LEU A 197 -10.16 6.94 -14.10
CA LEU A 197 -11.09 5.88 -13.72
C LEU A 197 -11.63 5.15 -14.96
N ARG A 198 -11.98 5.90 -16.03
CA ARG A 198 -12.42 5.30 -17.29
C ARG A 198 -11.32 4.42 -17.90
N GLU A 199 -10.07 4.91 -17.96
CA GLU A 199 -8.94 4.11 -18.46
C GLU A 199 -8.75 2.83 -17.63
N LEU A 200 -8.85 2.93 -16.31
CA LEU A 200 -8.77 1.77 -15.41
C LEU A 200 -9.90 0.78 -15.69
N LEU A 201 -11.14 1.25 -15.77
CA LEU A 201 -12.31 0.39 -16.03
C LEU A 201 -12.21 -0.31 -17.40
N LEU A 202 -11.71 0.36 -18.43
CA LEU A 202 -11.49 -0.26 -19.74
C LEU A 202 -10.50 -1.44 -19.69
N LYS A 203 -9.49 -1.36 -18.82
CA LYS A 203 -8.56 -2.47 -18.56
C LYS A 203 -9.18 -3.63 -17.79
N LEU A 204 -10.28 -3.38 -17.07
CA LEU A 204 -10.96 -4.36 -16.22
C LEU A 204 -12.19 -5.01 -16.87
N LEU A 205 -12.52 -4.70 -18.12
CA LEU A 205 -13.73 -5.19 -18.81
C LEU A 205 -13.82 -6.72 -18.92
N HIS A 206 -12.69 -7.42 -18.94
CA HIS A 206 -12.63 -8.87 -19.06
C HIS A 206 -12.72 -9.63 -17.74
N ILE A 207 -12.80 -8.91 -16.60
CA ILE A 207 -12.77 -9.53 -15.27
C ILE A 207 -14.14 -10.09 -14.92
N PRO A 208 -14.22 -11.37 -14.46
CA PRO A 208 -15.48 -12.01 -14.14
C PRO A 208 -16.28 -11.34 -13.01
N LYS A 209 -15.57 -10.72 -12.04
CA LYS A 209 -16.21 -10.08 -10.89
C LYS A 209 -15.63 -8.70 -10.62
N LEU A 210 -16.43 -7.67 -10.88
CA LEU A 210 -16.09 -6.27 -10.62
C LEU A 210 -17.09 -5.68 -9.62
N THR A 211 -16.58 -5.15 -8.51
CA THR A 211 -17.37 -4.40 -7.52
C THR A 211 -16.95 -2.95 -7.55
N ILE A 212 -17.89 -2.03 -7.70
CA ILE A 212 -17.66 -0.59 -7.77
C ILE A 212 -18.53 0.09 -6.71
N SER A 213 -17.94 0.97 -5.90
CA SER A 213 -18.72 1.78 -4.96
C SER A 213 -19.46 2.93 -5.67
N THR A 214 -20.47 3.47 -5.03
CA THR A 214 -21.33 4.55 -5.57
C THR A 214 -20.57 5.81 -5.96
N TRP A 215 -19.41 6.07 -5.37
CA TRP A 215 -18.56 7.23 -5.67
C TRP A 215 -17.77 7.10 -6.99
N CYS A 216 -17.76 5.93 -7.60
CA CYS A 216 -17.16 5.69 -8.90
C CYS A 216 -18.15 5.86 -10.06
N LEU A 217 -19.39 6.10 -9.75
CA LEU A 217 -20.51 6.29 -10.69
C LEU A 217 -20.87 7.76 -10.84
#